data_e53e5dcac28a7972294adf68a79c989e
#
_entry.id   e53e5dcac28a7972294adf68a79c989e
#
_cell.length_a   1.000
_cell.length_b   1.000
_cell.length_c   1.000
_cell.angle_alpha   90.00
_cell.angle_beta   90.00
_cell.angle_gamma   90.00
#
_symmetry.space_group_name_H-M   'P 1'
#
loop_
_entity.id
_entity.type
_entity.pdbx_description
1 polymer ?
#
loop_
_entity_poly.entity_id
_entity_poly.type
_entity_poly.pdbx_seq_one_letter_code
_entity_poly.pdbx_strand_id
1 'polypeptide(L)'
;MANIFVSYSRRSGGVAKTLTDDIKELGHTAWFDQELSGGQVWWDKILATIRNCDIFVFVLDPEALNSTACRRESAYAQDLGKPIPPVLVSEGVSTNLLPPALSQIQFVDYRKQDRSAVIRLARAIAAITLPGPLPDPLRPPPPVPIFYVGSLTEKVQTAATLDKPQQSVLVLDLKKAMRDAGTREDARVLLEQLRKRGDLFADIAEEIKE
;
A
#
# COMPACT_ATOMS: atom_id res chain seq x y z
N MET A 1 7.55 3.49 -23.85
CA MET A 1 6.47 2.83 -23.10
C MET A 1 7.08 2.37 -21.79
N ALA A 2 6.50 2.75 -20.64
CA ALA A 2 7.01 2.40 -19.31
C ALA A 2 5.95 1.64 -18.53
N ASN A 3 6.38 0.76 -17.61
CA ASN A 3 5.52 0.07 -16.65
C ASN A 3 5.46 0.91 -15.37
N ILE A 4 4.29 1.39 -15.00
CA ILE A 4 4.09 2.32 -13.91
C ILE A 4 3.30 1.67 -12.79
N PHE A 5 3.86 1.68 -11.57
CA PHE A 5 3.15 1.31 -10.35
C PHE A 5 2.56 2.57 -9.72
N VAL A 6 1.29 2.52 -9.32
CA VAL A 6 0.59 3.64 -8.65
C VAL A 6 0.27 3.25 -7.21
N SER A 7 1.01 3.83 -6.27
CA SER A 7 0.78 3.70 -4.83
C SER A 7 -0.17 4.79 -4.35
N TYR A 8 -1.19 4.43 -3.58
CA TYR A 8 -2.23 5.35 -3.13
C TYR A 8 -2.84 4.91 -1.79
N SER A 9 -3.47 5.86 -1.08
CA SER A 9 -4.31 5.55 0.08
C SER A 9 -5.69 5.06 -0.35
N ARG A 10 -6.37 4.29 0.50
CA ARG A 10 -7.76 3.85 0.23
C ARG A 10 -8.70 5.01 -0.10
N ARG A 11 -8.53 6.15 0.54
CA ARG A 11 -9.35 7.34 0.35
C ARG A 11 -9.24 7.89 -1.07
N SER A 12 -8.07 7.79 -1.67
CA SER A 12 -7.79 8.28 -3.01
C SER A 12 -8.01 7.26 -4.13
N GLY A 13 -8.67 6.11 -3.84
CA GLY A 13 -8.88 5.03 -4.81
C GLY A 13 -9.57 5.48 -6.11
N GLY A 14 -10.56 6.36 -6.03
CA GLY A 14 -11.24 6.93 -7.21
C GLY A 14 -10.29 7.76 -8.07
N VAL A 15 -9.47 8.63 -7.43
CA VAL A 15 -8.50 9.47 -8.12
C VAL A 15 -7.36 8.61 -8.69
N ALA A 16 -6.90 7.60 -7.94
CA ALA A 16 -5.87 6.67 -8.40
C ALA A 16 -6.32 5.90 -9.65
N LYS A 17 -7.61 5.53 -9.71
CA LYS A 17 -8.19 4.91 -10.91
C LYS A 17 -8.13 5.86 -12.10
N THR A 18 -8.63 7.10 -11.97
CA THR A 18 -8.60 8.11 -13.04
C THR A 18 -7.16 8.38 -13.50
N LEU A 19 -6.23 8.56 -12.56
CA LEU A 19 -4.81 8.75 -12.85
C LEU A 19 -4.21 7.58 -13.63
N THR A 20 -4.58 6.34 -13.26
CA THR A 20 -4.13 5.14 -13.95
C THR A 20 -4.67 5.05 -15.37
N ASP A 21 -5.94 5.44 -15.57
CA ASP A 21 -6.56 5.47 -16.89
C ASP A 21 -5.88 6.54 -17.78
N ASP A 22 -5.62 7.75 -17.25
CA ASP A 22 -4.87 8.79 -17.96
C ASP A 22 -3.44 8.33 -18.35
N ILE A 23 -2.73 7.65 -17.42
CA ILE A 23 -1.40 7.09 -17.72
C ILE A 23 -1.46 6.08 -18.88
N LYS A 24 -2.50 5.26 -18.95
CA LYS A 24 -2.70 4.31 -20.04
C LYS A 24 -3.00 5.01 -21.37
N GLU A 25 -3.82 6.07 -21.33
CA GLU A 25 -4.11 6.90 -22.51
C GLU A 25 -2.86 7.62 -23.04
N LEU A 26 -1.91 7.94 -22.16
CA LEU A 26 -0.60 8.47 -22.53
C LEU A 26 0.35 7.42 -23.14
N GLY A 27 -0.08 6.17 -23.32
CA GLY A 27 0.68 5.10 -23.97
C GLY A 27 1.62 4.33 -23.04
N HIS A 28 1.41 4.37 -21.73
CA HIS A 28 2.14 3.58 -20.73
C HIS A 28 1.30 2.40 -20.22
N THR A 29 1.93 1.40 -19.59
CA THR A 29 1.22 0.43 -18.77
C THR A 29 1.17 0.95 -17.34
N ALA A 30 0.01 0.83 -16.69
CA ALA A 30 -0.14 1.24 -15.31
C ALA A 30 -0.86 0.17 -14.49
N TRP A 31 -0.34 -0.06 -13.31
CA TRP A 31 -0.91 -0.97 -12.33
C TRP A 31 -1.16 -0.24 -11.01
N PHE A 32 -2.34 -0.44 -10.45
CA PHE A 32 -2.67 -0.07 -9.09
C PHE A 32 -3.49 -1.20 -8.46
N ASP A 33 -3.36 -1.35 -7.15
CA ASP A 33 -4.07 -2.42 -6.48
C ASP A 33 -5.55 -2.09 -6.33
N GLN A 34 -6.40 -2.93 -6.90
CA GLN A 34 -7.86 -2.83 -6.79
C GLN A 34 -8.43 -3.85 -5.81
N GLU A 35 -7.63 -4.85 -5.43
CA GLU A 35 -8.07 -5.94 -4.57
C GLU A 35 -7.80 -5.58 -3.10
N LEU A 36 -8.85 -5.42 -2.34
CA LEU A 36 -8.79 -5.21 -0.88
C LEU A 36 -8.52 -6.52 -0.10
N SER A 37 -8.18 -7.59 -0.81
CA SER A 37 -7.82 -8.88 -0.22
C SER A 37 -6.42 -8.81 0.35
N GLY A 38 -6.26 -8.42 1.60
CA GLY A 38 -4.96 -8.40 2.26
C GLY A 38 -4.36 -9.80 2.43
N GLY A 39 -3.08 -9.88 2.74
CA GLY A 39 -2.34 -11.11 3.06
C GLY A 39 -0.95 -11.13 2.48
N GLN A 40 -0.18 -12.14 2.88
CA GLN A 40 1.20 -12.31 2.42
C GLN A 40 1.27 -12.40 0.88
N VAL A 41 0.39 -13.20 0.28
CA VAL A 41 0.35 -13.39 -1.18
C VAL A 41 0.09 -12.08 -1.93
N TRP A 42 -0.83 -11.26 -1.39
CA TRP A 42 -1.12 -9.95 -1.94
C TRP A 42 0.07 -8.98 -1.81
N TRP A 43 0.71 -8.96 -0.64
CA TRP A 43 1.89 -8.13 -0.42
C TRP A 43 3.07 -8.54 -1.32
N ASP A 44 3.29 -9.84 -1.46
CA ASP A 44 4.31 -10.39 -2.36
C ASP A 44 4.06 -9.98 -3.82
N LYS A 45 2.78 -9.94 -4.26
CA LYS A 45 2.39 -9.44 -5.59
C LYS A 45 2.70 -7.96 -5.75
N ILE A 46 2.39 -7.13 -4.74
CA ILE A 46 2.74 -5.70 -4.72
C ILE A 46 4.26 -5.53 -4.87
N LEU A 47 5.04 -6.19 -4.03
CA LEU A 47 6.50 -6.08 -4.06
C LEU A 47 7.10 -6.58 -5.38
N ALA A 48 6.55 -7.65 -5.95
CA ALA A 48 6.95 -8.13 -7.27
C ALA A 48 6.63 -7.10 -8.36
N THR A 49 5.46 -6.45 -8.28
CA THR A 49 5.08 -5.41 -9.24
C THR A 49 5.98 -4.17 -9.11
N ILE A 50 6.31 -3.75 -7.88
CA ILE A 50 7.27 -2.65 -7.64
C ILE A 50 8.65 -2.99 -8.21
N ARG A 51 9.13 -4.23 -8.05
CA ARG A 51 10.41 -4.66 -8.64
C ARG A 51 10.42 -4.53 -10.16
N ASN A 52 9.32 -4.88 -10.79
CA ASN A 52 9.19 -4.95 -12.24
C ASN A 52 8.72 -3.62 -12.88
N CYS A 53 8.31 -2.63 -12.10
CA CYS A 53 7.96 -1.33 -12.67
C CYS A 53 9.20 -0.53 -13.08
N ASP A 54 9.01 0.38 -14.03
CA ASP A 54 10.02 1.37 -14.43
C ASP A 54 9.90 2.66 -13.62
N ILE A 55 8.67 3.02 -13.23
CA ILE A 55 8.35 4.24 -12.49
C ILE A 55 7.37 3.89 -11.36
N PHE A 56 7.61 4.44 -10.18
CA PHE A 56 6.73 4.32 -9.02
C PHE A 56 6.03 5.66 -8.77
N VAL A 57 4.78 5.80 -9.17
CA VAL A 57 3.98 7.00 -8.92
C VAL A 57 3.44 6.96 -7.48
N PHE A 58 3.75 7.99 -6.70
CA PHE A 58 3.25 8.14 -5.33
C PHE A 58 2.11 9.18 -5.29
N VAL A 59 0.89 8.70 -5.06
CA VAL A 59 -0.30 9.56 -4.94
C VAL A 59 -0.28 10.23 -3.57
N LEU A 60 -0.09 11.55 -3.56
CA LEU A 60 0.05 12.34 -2.35
C LEU A 60 -1.30 12.84 -1.85
N ASP A 61 -1.72 12.28 -0.74
CA ASP A 61 -2.76 12.79 0.15
C ASP A 61 -2.31 12.63 1.62
N PRO A 62 -2.99 13.27 2.60
CA PRO A 62 -2.61 13.16 4.01
C PRO A 62 -2.65 11.72 4.54
N GLU A 63 -3.54 10.86 4.03
CA GLU A 63 -3.63 9.46 4.45
C GLU A 63 -2.49 8.62 3.88
N ALA A 64 -2.10 8.82 2.62
CA ALA A 64 -0.96 8.11 2.02
C ALA A 64 0.33 8.36 2.80
N LEU A 65 0.56 9.61 3.25
CA LEU A 65 1.71 9.96 4.07
C LEU A 65 1.70 9.28 5.45
N ASN A 66 0.52 9.02 6.02
CA ASN A 66 0.35 8.32 7.29
C ASN A 66 0.26 6.80 7.13
N SER A 67 -0.01 6.31 5.92
CA SER A 67 -0.15 4.89 5.62
C SER A 67 1.18 4.16 5.75
N THR A 68 1.23 3.16 6.62
CA THR A 68 2.40 2.28 6.74
C THR A 68 2.67 1.50 5.45
N ALA A 69 1.60 1.08 4.73
CA ALA A 69 1.73 0.40 3.44
C ALA A 69 2.40 1.30 2.40
N CYS A 70 1.85 2.49 2.15
CA CYS A 70 2.40 3.44 1.17
C CYS A 70 3.84 3.84 1.50
N ARG A 71 4.17 4.01 2.79
CA ARG A 71 5.56 4.30 3.22
C ARG A 71 6.50 3.13 2.95
N ARG A 72 6.08 1.87 3.20
CA ARG A 72 6.90 0.68 2.92
C ARG A 72 7.08 0.46 1.42
N GLU A 73 6.02 0.66 0.65
CA GLU A 73 6.07 0.60 -0.82
C GLU A 73 7.04 1.63 -1.40
N SER A 74 6.91 2.89 -0.98
CA SER A 74 7.78 3.98 -1.46
C SER A 74 9.23 3.81 -1.02
N ALA A 75 9.49 3.37 0.23
CA ALA A 75 10.83 3.06 0.71
C ALA A 75 11.45 1.91 -0.09
N TYR A 76 10.68 0.87 -0.38
CA TYR A 76 11.16 -0.25 -1.18
C TYR A 76 11.46 0.15 -2.62
N ALA A 77 10.58 0.95 -3.25
CA ALA A 77 10.84 1.51 -4.57
C ALA A 77 12.13 2.36 -4.61
N GLN A 78 12.35 3.14 -3.56
CA GLN A 78 13.58 3.94 -3.39
C GLN A 78 14.82 3.06 -3.24
N ASP A 79 14.75 2.00 -2.42
CA ASP A 79 15.84 1.03 -2.24
C ASP A 79 16.20 0.31 -3.55
N LEU A 80 15.23 0.16 -4.45
CA LEU A 80 15.42 -0.40 -5.79
C LEU A 80 15.87 0.64 -6.83
N GLY A 81 16.08 1.90 -6.43
CA GLY A 81 16.48 2.97 -7.35
C GLY A 81 15.39 3.39 -8.34
N LYS A 82 14.11 3.11 -8.03
CA LYS A 82 13.02 3.52 -8.91
C LYS A 82 12.79 5.03 -8.83
N PRO A 83 12.56 5.72 -9.96
CA PRO A 83 12.12 7.11 -9.95
C PRO A 83 10.70 7.19 -9.32
N ILE A 84 10.52 8.15 -8.41
CA ILE A 84 9.29 8.31 -7.64
C ILE A 84 8.70 9.70 -7.87
N PRO A 85 8.01 9.98 -8.98
CA PRO A 85 7.28 11.23 -9.16
C PRO A 85 6.08 11.28 -8.20
N PRO A 86 6.04 12.26 -7.26
CA PRO A 86 4.89 12.45 -6.41
C PRO A 86 3.78 13.20 -7.16
N VAL A 87 2.55 12.71 -7.04
CA VAL A 87 1.35 13.29 -7.67
C VAL A 87 0.40 13.80 -6.59
N LEU A 88 0.27 15.11 -6.46
CA LEU A 88 -0.58 15.75 -5.45
C LEU A 88 -2.05 15.71 -5.90
N VAL A 89 -2.90 15.07 -5.11
CA VAL A 89 -4.32 14.84 -5.45
C VAL A 89 -5.29 15.51 -4.49
N SER A 90 -4.82 16.02 -3.35
CA SER A 90 -5.68 16.67 -2.35
C SER A 90 -5.00 17.87 -1.71
N GLU A 91 -5.81 18.72 -1.08
CA GLU A 91 -5.32 19.78 -0.19
C GLU A 91 -4.87 19.21 1.15
N GLY A 92 -4.15 20.03 1.92
CA GLY A 92 -3.74 19.66 3.30
C GLY A 92 -2.54 18.73 3.39
N VAL A 93 -1.85 18.47 2.28
CA VAL A 93 -0.57 17.74 2.31
C VAL A 93 0.51 18.65 2.90
N SER A 94 1.03 18.25 4.06
CA SER A 94 2.17 18.94 4.67
C SER A 94 3.47 18.47 4.04
N THR A 95 4.21 19.39 3.44
CA THR A 95 5.54 19.10 2.89
C THR A 95 6.54 18.64 3.95
N ASN A 96 6.31 18.99 5.22
CA ASN A 96 7.13 18.55 6.36
C ASN A 96 6.97 17.06 6.69
N LEU A 97 5.91 16.42 6.19
CA LEU A 97 5.66 14.98 6.37
C LEU A 97 6.21 14.15 5.20
N LEU A 98 6.73 14.80 4.17
CA LEU A 98 7.34 14.10 3.05
C LEU A 98 8.64 13.41 3.49
N PRO A 99 8.87 12.15 3.11
CA PRO A 99 10.18 11.54 3.23
C PRO A 99 11.25 12.45 2.61
N PRO A 100 12.46 12.54 3.20
CA PRO A 100 13.52 13.43 2.70
C PRO A 100 13.80 13.28 1.21
N ALA A 101 13.69 12.08 0.67
CA ALA A 101 13.88 11.82 -0.75
C ALA A 101 12.76 12.42 -1.64
N LEU A 102 11.56 12.61 -1.12
CA LEU A 102 10.44 13.21 -1.84
C LEU A 102 10.32 14.73 -1.62
N SER A 103 10.92 15.24 -0.54
CA SER A 103 10.84 16.66 -0.18
C SER A 103 11.57 17.58 -1.19
N GLN A 104 12.52 17.04 -1.96
CA GLN A 104 13.30 17.76 -2.97
C GLN A 104 12.77 17.55 -4.40
N ILE A 105 11.73 16.72 -4.58
CA ILE A 105 11.17 16.41 -5.89
C ILE A 105 9.95 17.32 -6.14
N GLN A 106 9.91 17.93 -7.31
CA GLN A 106 8.72 18.70 -7.73
C GLN A 106 7.55 17.75 -7.94
N PHE A 107 6.44 17.98 -7.25
CA PHE A 107 5.24 17.18 -7.42
C PHE A 107 4.42 17.62 -8.63
N VAL A 108 3.68 16.69 -9.20
CA VAL A 108 2.68 16.96 -10.24
C VAL A 108 1.37 17.33 -9.55
N ASP A 109 0.88 18.54 -9.78
CA ASP A 109 -0.45 18.96 -9.27
C ASP A 109 -1.56 18.33 -10.11
N TYR A 110 -2.26 17.37 -9.52
CA TYR A 110 -3.35 16.61 -10.13
C TYR A 110 -4.69 16.79 -9.38
N ARG A 111 -4.79 17.77 -8.49
CA ARG A 111 -5.98 18.02 -7.67
C ARG A 111 -7.25 18.29 -8.49
N LYS A 112 -7.13 18.93 -9.64
CA LYS A 112 -8.26 19.26 -10.52
C LYS A 112 -8.60 18.18 -11.54
N GLN A 113 -7.72 17.21 -11.79
CA GLN A 113 -7.91 16.14 -12.77
C GLN A 113 -8.35 16.63 -14.16
N ASP A 114 -7.90 17.84 -14.54
CA ASP A 114 -8.22 18.46 -15.80
C ASP A 114 -7.14 18.18 -16.87
N ARG A 115 -7.41 18.60 -18.12
CA ARG A 115 -6.46 18.44 -19.21
C ARG A 115 -5.07 19.01 -18.90
N SER A 116 -4.99 20.10 -18.15
CA SER A 116 -3.72 20.69 -17.75
C SER A 116 -2.96 19.78 -16.78
N ALA A 117 -3.65 19.09 -15.88
CA ALA A 117 -3.06 18.11 -14.99
C ALA A 117 -2.49 16.93 -15.77
N VAL A 118 -3.23 16.41 -16.77
CA VAL A 118 -2.77 15.35 -17.66
C VAL A 118 -1.52 15.76 -18.44
N ILE A 119 -1.48 16.99 -18.96
CA ILE A 119 -0.30 17.50 -19.67
C ILE A 119 0.91 17.62 -18.72
N ARG A 120 0.71 18.09 -17.48
CA ARG A 120 1.79 18.12 -16.46
C ARG A 120 2.29 16.73 -16.14
N LEU A 121 1.39 15.77 -15.97
CA LEU A 121 1.71 14.36 -15.75
C LEU A 121 2.53 13.79 -16.90
N ALA A 122 2.09 13.99 -18.14
CA ALA A 122 2.79 13.53 -19.33
C ALA A 122 4.22 14.09 -19.42
N ARG A 123 4.38 15.39 -19.16
CA ARG A 123 5.72 16.04 -19.14
C ARG A 123 6.60 15.49 -18.03
N ALA A 124 6.04 15.28 -16.83
CA ALA A 124 6.77 14.73 -15.71
C ALA A 124 7.26 13.31 -16.01
N ILE A 125 6.39 12.44 -16.55
CA ILE A 125 6.76 11.07 -16.95
C ILE A 125 7.81 11.09 -18.07
N ALA A 126 7.65 11.93 -19.08
CA ALA A 126 8.60 12.03 -20.20
C ALA A 126 9.99 12.53 -19.79
N ALA A 127 10.08 13.32 -18.72
CA ALA A 127 11.34 13.85 -18.18
C ALA A 127 12.10 12.83 -17.32
N ILE A 128 11.49 11.70 -16.96
CA ILE A 128 12.12 10.69 -16.11
C ILE A 128 13.13 9.88 -16.91
N THR A 129 14.35 9.85 -16.40
CA THR A 129 15.33 8.87 -16.85
C THR A 129 14.96 7.50 -16.28
N LEU A 130 14.74 6.52 -17.16
CA LEU A 130 14.42 5.16 -16.73
C LEU A 130 15.53 4.58 -15.86
N PRO A 131 15.18 3.77 -14.85
CA PRO A 131 16.16 3.21 -13.93
C PRO A 131 17.10 2.26 -14.63
N GLY A 132 18.32 2.16 -14.12
CA GLY A 132 19.27 1.11 -14.47
C GLY A 132 18.83 -0.27 -13.98
N PRO A 133 19.71 -1.27 -14.08
CA PRO A 133 19.44 -2.60 -13.54
C PRO A 133 19.21 -2.52 -12.04
N LEU A 134 18.44 -3.49 -11.52
CA LEU A 134 18.20 -3.60 -10.07
C LEU A 134 19.52 -3.76 -9.31
N PRO A 135 19.60 -3.27 -8.06
CA PRO A 135 20.79 -3.44 -7.23
C PRO A 135 21.07 -4.93 -6.97
N ASP A 136 22.34 -5.28 -6.99
CA ASP A 136 22.81 -6.64 -6.66
C ASP A 136 23.82 -6.55 -5.49
N PRO A 137 23.57 -7.17 -4.33
CA PRO A 137 22.38 -7.97 -4.02
C PRO A 137 21.10 -7.13 -3.84
N LEU A 138 19.97 -7.73 -4.18
CA LEU A 138 18.66 -7.14 -3.90
C LEU A 138 18.47 -6.90 -2.40
N ARG A 139 17.98 -5.72 -2.04
CA ARG A 139 17.59 -5.46 -0.66
C ARG A 139 16.45 -6.37 -0.22
N PRO A 140 16.43 -6.84 1.04
CA PRO A 140 15.35 -7.66 1.54
C PRO A 140 14.02 -6.90 1.42
N PRO A 141 12.94 -7.58 1.02
CA PRO A 141 11.63 -6.96 0.91
C PRO A 141 11.13 -6.50 2.29
N PRO A 142 10.40 -5.37 2.36
CA PRO A 142 9.82 -4.92 3.61
C PRO A 142 8.78 -5.92 4.11
N PRO A 143 8.62 -6.06 5.44
CA PRO A 143 7.60 -6.93 6.01
C PRO A 143 6.19 -6.46 5.62
N VAL A 144 5.21 -7.38 5.70
CA VAL A 144 3.80 -7.05 5.42
C VAL A 144 3.36 -5.88 6.31
N PRO A 145 2.77 -4.82 5.75
CA PRO A 145 2.34 -3.68 6.57
C PRO A 145 1.13 -4.02 7.47
N ILE A 146 1.02 -3.30 8.57
CA ILE A 146 -0.11 -3.37 9.54
C ILE A 146 -1.48 -3.12 8.87
N PHE A 147 -1.50 -2.64 7.67
CA PHE A 147 -2.72 -2.48 6.89
C PHE A 147 -3.49 -3.80 6.69
N TYR A 148 -2.76 -4.89 6.73
CA TYR A 148 -3.33 -6.22 6.86
C TYR A 148 -4.08 -6.39 8.20
N VAL A 149 -3.56 -5.80 9.26
CA VAL A 149 -4.24 -5.72 10.56
C VAL A 149 -5.50 -4.85 10.46
N GLY A 150 -5.55 -3.82 9.60
CA GLY A 150 -6.76 -3.03 9.35
C GLY A 150 -7.90 -3.85 8.72
N SER A 151 -7.60 -4.69 7.74
CA SER A 151 -8.59 -5.64 7.20
C SER A 151 -8.93 -6.74 8.21
N LEU A 152 -7.98 -7.14 9.06
CA LEU A 152 -8.24 -8.04 10.19
C LEU A 152 -9.09 -7.34 11.26
N THR A 153 -8.88 -6.05 11.52
CA THR A 153 -9.70 -5.25 12.41
C THR A 153 -11.16 -5.22 11.95
N GLU A 154 -11.39 -4.92 10.66
CA GLU A 154 -12.74 -4.95 10.10
C GLU A 154 -13.39 -6.33 10.23
N LYS A 155 -12.64 -7.41 9.98
CA LYS A 155 -13.13 -8.78 10.10
C LYS A 155 -13.39 -9.16 11.56
N VAL A 156 -12.50 -8.80 12.48
CA VAL A 156 -12.67 -9.07 13.93
C VAL A 156 -13.84 -8.27 14.50
N GLN A 157 -14.05 -7.02 14.05
CA GLN A 157 -15.09 -6.11 14.53
C GLN A 157 -16.41 -6.23 13.76
N THR A 158 -16.49 -7.05 12.71
CA THR A 158 -17.73 -7.23 11.96
C THR A 158 -18.87 -7.70 12.89
N ALA A 159 -20.08 -7.17 12.68
CA ALA A 159 -21.26 -7.62 13.37
C ALA A 159 -21.77 -8.98 12.85
N ALA A 160 -21.32 -9.42 11.66
CA ALA A 160 -21.66 -10.71 11.10
C ALA A 160 -20.99 -11.85 11.89
N THR A 161 -21.67 -12.99 12.02
CA THR A 161 -21.09 -14.22 12.59
C THR A 161 -19.99 -14.75 11.67
N LEU A 162 -18.87 -15.12 12.26
CA LEU A 162 -17.77 -15.74 11.53
C LEU A 162 -17.86 -17.25 11.60
N ASP A 163 -17.76 -17.90 10.46
CA ASP A 163 -17.67 -19.37 10.44
C ASP A 163 -16.29 -19.84 10.94
N LYS A 164 -16.18 -21.14 11.24
CA LYS A 164 -14.97 -21.72 11.79
C LYS A 164 -13.74 -21.53 10.89
N PRO A 165 -13.80 -21.78 9.56
CA PRO A 165 -12.70 -21.49 8.65
C PRO A 165 -12.23 -20.03 8.70
N GLN A 166 -13.16 -19.08 8.73
CA GLN A 166 -12.84 -17.65 8.83
C GLN A 166 -12.11 -17.30 10.13
N GLN A 167 -12.55 -17.87 11.27
CA GLN A 167 -11.90 -17.66 12.55
C GLN A 167 -10.50 -18.28 12.57
N SER A 168 -10.30 -19.49 12.03
CA SER A 168 -8.98 -20.14 11.93
C SER A 168 -8.00 -19.30 11.10
N VAL A 169 -8.43 -18.79 9.96
CA VAL A 169 -7.61 -17.91 9.11
C VAL A 169 -7.25 -16.62 9.85
N LEU A 170 -8.20 -16.01 10.56
CA LEU A 170 -7.94 -14.80 11.35
C LEU A 170 -6.89 -15.03 12.44
N VAL A 171 -6.98 -16.14 13.20
CA VAL A 171 -6.00 -16.45 14.24
C VAL A 171 -4.61 -16.67 13.63
N LEU A 172 -4.52 -17.43 12.53
CA LEU A 172 -3.26 -17.66 11.83
C LEU A 172 -2.63 -16.34 11.36
N ASP A 173 -3.43 -15.45 10.79
CA ASP A 173 -2.97 -14.17 10.27
C ASP A 173 -2.55 -13.23 11.40
N LEU A 174 -3.28 -13.19 12.50
CA LEU A 174 -2.92 -12.40 13.68
C LEU A 174 -1.65 -12.95 14.36
N LYS A 175 -1.49 -14.27 14.48
CA LYS A 175 -0.25 -14.87 14.98
C LYS A 175 0.95 -14.56 14.08
N LYS A 176 0.78 -14.52 12.75
CA LYS A 176 1.83 -14.06 11.83
C LYS A 176 2.18 -12.59 12.06
N ALA A 177 1.16 -11.73 12.19
CA ALA A 177 1.36 -10.32 12.46
C ALA A 177 2.07 -10.06 13.82
N MET A 178 1.90 -10.94 14.81
CA MET A 178 2.62 -10.87 16.09
C MET A 178 4.14 -11.13 15.98
N ARG A 179 4.60 -11.76 14.92
CA ARG A 179 6.04 -12.01 14.69
C ARG A 179 6.79 -10.78 14.23
N ASP A 180 6.10 -9.81 13.63
CA ASP A 180 6.68 -8.53 13.20
C ASP A 180 6.61 -7.53 14.36
N ALA A 181 7.74 -6.91 14.71
CA ALA A 181 7.84 -5.95 15.79
C ALA A 181 6.93 -4.73 15.61
N GLY A 182 6.67 -4.32 14.36
CA GLY A 182 5.83 -3.17 14.03
C GLY A 182 4.32 -3.45 14.09
N THR A 183 3.89 -4.73 14.15
CA THR A 183 2.48 -5.13 14.16
C THR A 183 2.08 -5.89 15.41
N ARG A 184 3.07 -6.27 16.22
CA ARG A 184 2.88 -7.16 17.37
C ARG A 184 1.81 -6.70 18.32
N GLU A 185 1.86 -5.45 18.74
CA GLU A 185 0.94 -4.93 19.76
C GLU A 185 -0.49 -4.81 19.22
N ASP A 186 -0.65 -4.32 18.00
CA ASP A 186 -1.97 -4.21 17.35
C ASP A 186 -2.59 -5.60 17.10
N ALA A 187 -1.78 -6.55 16.63
CA ALA A 187 -2.23 -7.93 16.43
C ALA A 187 -2.64 -8.60 17.76
N ARG A 188 -1.92 -8.32 18.84
CA ARG A 188 -2.27 -8.79 20.18
C ARG A 188 -3.61 -8.24 20.65
N VAL A 189 -3.84 -6.93 20.47
CA VAL A 189 -5.12 -6.29 20.80
C VAL A 189 -6.26 -6.93 20.00
N LEU A 190 -6.06 -7.20 18.72
CA LEU A 190 -7.07 -7.83 17.87
C LEU A 190 -7.34 -9.31 18.25
N LEU A 191 -6.33 -10.07 18.66
CA LEU A 191 -6.53 -11.41 19.19
C LEU A 191 -7.37 -11.41 20.46
N GLU A 192 -7.15 -10.44 21.36
CA GLU A 192 -7.97 -10.26 22.55
C GLU A 192 -9.41 -9.85 22.20
N GLN A 193 -9.61 -9.04 21.17
CA GLN A 193 -10.96 -8.70 20.69
C GLN A 193 -11.65 -9.91 20.05
N LEU A 194 -10.94 -10.68 19.25
CA LEU A 194 -11.47 -11.92 18.65
C LEU A 194 -11.89 -12.92 19.75
N ARG A 195 -11.08 -13.05 20.80
CA ARG A 195 -11.38 -13.91 21.95
C ARG A 195 -12.65 -13.53 22.71
N LYS A 196 -13.02 -12.25 22.70
CA LYS A 196 -14.23 -11.73 23.36
C LYS A 196 -15.49 -11.86 22.52
N ARG A 197 -15.40 -12.35 21.29
CA ARG A 197 -16.58 -12.53 20.43
C ARG A 197 -17.45 -13.65 20.95
N GLY A 198 -18.76 -13.43 20.92
CA GLY A 198 -19.75 -14.43 21.37
C GLY A 198 -19.94 -15.62 20.41
N ASP A 199 -19.42 -15.52 19.18
CA ASP A 199 -19.50 -16.55 18.15
C ASP A 199 -18.20 -17.38 18.01
N LEU A 200 -17.23 -17.21 18.95
CA LEU A 200 -15.95 -17.91 18.92
C LEU A 200 -16.13 -19.42 19.18
N PHE A 201 -15.56 -20.25 18.30
CA PHE A 201 -15.51 -21.70 18.50
C PHE A 201 -14.54 -22.07 19.61
N ALA A 202 -14.88 -23.09 20.40
CA ALA A 202 -14.11 -23.47 21.60
C ALA A 202 -12.65 -23.89 21.28
N ASP A 203 -12.44 -24.61 20.21
CA ASP A 203 -11.11 -25.01 19.74
C ASP A 203 -10.26 -23.84 19.26
N ILE A 204 -10.89 -22.84 18.61
CA ILE A 204 -10.23 -21.59 18.22
C ILE A 204 -9.85 -20.77 19.47
N ALA A 205 -10.70 -20.77 20.50
CA ALA A 205 -10.39 -20.12 21.78
C ALA A 205 -9.18 -20.74 22.49
N GLU A 206 -8.99 -22.06 22.41
CA GLU A 206 -7.80 -22.73 22.90
C GLU A 206 -6.55 -22.36 22.08
N GLU A 207 -6.67 -22.34 20.75
CA GLU A 207 -5.57 -21.97 19.86
C GLU A 207 -5.05 -20.53 20.11
N ILE A 208 -5.91 -19.61 20.52
CA ILE A 208 -5.50 -18.24 20.86
C ILE A 208 -4.67 -18.18 22.16
N LYS A 209 -4.80 -19.15 23.06
CA LYS A 209 -4.05 -19.17 24.34
C LYS A 209 -2.59 -19.61 24.19
N GLU A 210 -2.27 -20.37 23.13
CA GLU A 210 -0.92 -20.81 22.77
C GLU A 210 -0.14 -19.72 22.02
#